data_1c0e54c82f2a4f25ca926aa360fa2a18
#
_entry.id   1c0e54c82f2a4f25ca926aa360fa2a18
#
_cell.length_a   1.000
_cell.length_b   1.000
_cell.length_c   1.000
_cell.angle_alpha   90.00
_cell.angle_beta   90.00
_cell.angle_gamma   90.00
#
_symmetry.space_group_name_H-M   'P 1'
#
loop_
_entity.id
_entity.type
_entity.pdbx_description
1 polymer ?
#
loop_
_entity_poly.entity_id
_entity_poly.type
_entity_poly.pdbx_seq_one_letter_code
_entity_poly.pdbx_strand_id
1 'polypeptide(L)'
;MRSLNYVQRVSLDFTGTLFPHAICLGDADNDSLNELVVGDTSGKLLVYKYDDSKPFITRICVGMLTCVAIGDVCNKGKNFVVAVGAEGWFHLFDLTATCKADSASQHESLFSEDQRPLFTQHIPANTKVILISDIDGDGRCELVVGYTDRVVRAFRWEEPSDASDVGSGQLVLLKNGFWKGRWIVCRLTQQDSSGSEEDTPATPGSEGPSRDVILHLTTGRIHNKNVSTHLIGSISKGSKEESSKCGLFALCTLDGTLKLMDSSEQLLWSVQVDHQLFALQKLDVTGDGREEVVACAWDGQTYIIDHNRSVVRFQFDENVNAFCAGQYTCKEGKNSPCLVYVSFSHKIYIYWKVELERMESTNLLRVLDKKQEFKSHLKALGVDAEDSAAVKTLVANLLYKNEQV
;
A
#
# COMPACT_ATOMS: atom_id res chain seq x y z
N MET A 1 -23.08 3.71 -5.34
CA MET A 1 -21.74 4.28 -5.16
C MET A 1 -21.84 5.41 -4.13
N ARG A 2 -20.97 5.42 -3.13
CA ARG A 2 -20.97 6.36 -2.01
C ARG A 2 -19.76 7.29 -2.16
N SER A 3 -19.87 8.56 -1.73
CA SER A 3 -18.73 9.48 -1.70
C SER A 3 -18.31 9.73 -0.26
N LEU A 4 -17.01 9.81 -0.03
CA LEU A 4 -16.43 10.28 1.23
C LEU A 4 -16.44 11.81 1.23
N ASN A 5 -16.97 12.37 2.32
CA ASN A 5 -16.95 13.80 2.59
C ASN A 5 -16.43 13.99 4.01
N TYR A 6 -15.80 15.13 4.30
CA TYR A 6 -15.33 15.51 5.65
C TYR A 6 -14.17 14.66 6.19
N VAL A 7 -13.17 14.34 5.36
CA VAL A 7 -11.93 13.72 5.82
C VAL A 7 -10.96 14.80 6.30
N GLN A 8 -10.36 14.59 7.46
CA GLN A 8 -9.35 15.50 8.01
C GLN A 8 -8.06 15.42 7.19
N ARG A 9 -7.37 16.54 6.99
CA ARG A 9 -6.14 16.57 6.21
C ARG A 9 -5.03 17.39 6.88
N VAL A 10 -3.80 17.01 6.56
CA VAL A 10 -2.58 17.77 6.85
C VAL A 10 -1.86 18.03 5.53
N SER A 11 -1.31 19.23 5.37
CA SER A 11 -0.42 19.58 4.25
C SER A 11 1.00 19.64 4.77
N LEU A 12 1.92 18.92 4.10
CA LEU A 12 3.31 18.86 4.51
C LEU A 12 4.16 19.91 3.79
N ASP A 13 5.18 20.40 4.48
CA ASP A 13 6.20 21.30 3.92
C ASP A 13 7.18 20.48 3.07
N PHE A 14 6.82 20.27 1.82
CA PHE A 14 7.63 19.59 0.82
C PHE A 14 7.84 20.50 -0.39
N THR A 15 9.08 20.63 -0.81
CA THR A 15 9.47 21.51 -1.94
C THR A 15 10.20 20.78 -3.06
N GLY A 16 10.44 19.48 -2.89
CA GLY A 16 11.12 18.63 -3.87
C GLY A 16 10.19 18.08 -4.94
N THR A 17 10.77 17.27 -5.81
CA THR A 17 10.03 16.38 -6.73
C THR A 17 10.30 14.94 -6.34
N LEU A 18 9.33 14.06 -6.53
CA LEU A 18 9.49 12.65 -6.21
C LEU A 18 8.96 11.74 -7.33
N PHE A 19 9.47 10.53 -7.37
CA PHE A 19 8.94 9.45 -8.20
C PHE A 19 7.77 8.75 -7.48
N PRO A 20 6.81 8.16 -8.22
CA PRO A 20 5.62 7.54 -7.63
C PRO A 20 5.91 6.43 -6.59
N HIS A 21 7.06 5.76 -6.66
CA HIS A 21 7.46 4.71 -5.72
C HIS A 21 8.48 5.20 -4.67
N ALA A 22 8.79 6.48 -4.64
CA ALA A 22 9.68 7.09 -3.64
C ALA A 22 8.91 7.62 -2.42
N ILE A 23 7.81 6.96 -2.07
CA ILE A 23 6.95 7.29 -0.93
C ILE A 23 6.41 6.00 -0.31
N CYS A 24 6.45 5.87 1.01
CA CYS A 24 5.88 4.74 1.73
C CYS A 24 5.45 5.11 3.15
N LEU A 25 4.55 4.31 3.70
CA LEU A 25 4.05 4.39 5.08
C LEU A 25 4.52 3.16 5.85
N GLY A 26 4.90 3.34 7.10
CA GLY A 26 5.28 2.25 7.99
C GLY A 26 5.97 2.76 9.25
N ASP A 27 6.17 1.87 10.19
CA ASP A 27 6.92 2.11 11.43
C ASP A 27 8.43 2.18 11.11
N ALA A 28 8.93 3.38 10.89
CA ALA A 28 10.29 3.62 10.42
C ALA A 28 11.31 3.68 11.56
N ASP A 29 10.89 4.03 12.78
CA ASP A 29 11.75 4.17 13.97
C ASP A 29 11.53 3.10 15.03
N ASN A 30 10.66 2.11 14.74
CA ASN A 30 10.34 0.97 15.59
C ASN A 30 9.68 1.34 16.93
N ASP A 31 8.83 2.37 16.93
CA ASP A 31 8.01 2.75 18.08
C ASP A 31 6.56 2.24 17.99
N SER A 32 6.25 1.44 16.97
CA SER A 32 4.92 0.90 16.62
C SER A 32 3.93 1.93 16.07
N LEU A 33 4.36 3.15 15.83
CA LEU A 33 3.59 4.20 15.18
C LEU A 33 4.13 4.41 13.77
N ASN A 34 3.23 4.60 12.80
CA ASN A 34 3.66 4.69 11.42
C ASN A 34 3.96 6.12 10.99
N GLU A 35 5.08 6.28 10.32
CA GLU A 35 5.55 7.49 9.66
C GLU A 35 5.31 7.46 8.16
N LEU A 36 5.41 8.63 7.54
CA LEU A 36 5.52 8.80 6.10
C LEU A 36 6.97 9.07 5.72
N VAL A 37 7.54 8.20 4.89
CA VAL A 37 8.90 8.34 4.36
C VAL A 37 8.82 8.72 2.90
N VAL A 38 9.56 9.78 2.52
CA VAL A 38 9.56 10.37 1.18
C VAL A 38 10.99 10.54 0.69
N GLY A 39 11.28 10.04 -0.50
CA GLY A 39 12.55 10.26 -1.20
C GLY A 39 12.39 11.26 -2.35
N ASP A 40 13.24 12.26 -2.44
CA ASP A 40 13.18 13.24 -3.53
C ASP A 40 14.25 12.98 -4.61
N THR A 41 14.08 13.65 -5.73
CA THR A 41 15.02 13.56 -6.87
C THR A 41 16.36 14.24 -6.61
N SER A 42 16.51 15.02 -5.54
CA SER A 42 17.79 15.60 -5.12
C SER A 42 18.60 14.71 -4.18
N GLY A 43 18.07 13.53 -3.84
CA GLY A 43 18.70 12.59 -2.92
C GLY A 43 18.34 12.81 -1.44
N LYS A 44 17.36 13.65 -1.14
CA LYS A 44 16.89 13.83 0.24
C LYS A 44 15.87 12.76 0.59
N LEU A 45 16.07 12.12 1.72
CA LEU A 45 15.12 11.24 2.37
C LEU A 45 14.50 11.97 3.57
N LEU A 46 13.20 12.16 3.55
CA LEU A 46 12.43 12.92 4.53
C LEU A 46 11.48 11.99 5.27
N VAL A 47 11.42 12.08 6.58
CA VAL A 47 10.49 11.32 7.42
C VAL A 47 9.57 12.30 8.14
N TYR A 48 8.27 12.13 7.93
CA TYR A 48 7.22 12.93 8.58
C TYR A 48 6.52 12.09 9.64
N LYS A 49 6.24 12.71 10.77
CA LYS A 49 5.62 12.09 11.93
C LYS A 49 4.51 12.99 12.48
N TYR A 50 3.40 12.40 12.91
CA TYR A 50 2.25 13.10 13.48
C TYR A 50 1.62 14.11 12.50
N ASP A 51 1.09 15.22 13.02
CA ASP A 51 0.47 16.30 12.25
C ASP A 51 1.42 17.48 11.99
N ASP A 52 2.71 17.28 12.22
CA ASP A 52 3.71 18.30 11.92
C ASP A 52 3.92 18.41 10.41
N SER A 53 3.90 19.64 9.90
CA SER A 53 4.14 19.91 8.49
C SER A 53 5.59 19.72 8.06
N LYS A 54 6.54 19.82 9.02
CA LYS A 54 7.97 19.70 8.78
C LYS A 54 8.46 18.29 8.95
N PRO A 55 9.49 17.88 8.18
CA PRO A 55 10.07 16.55 8.37
C PRO A 55 10.73 16.46 9.75
N PHE A 56 10.44 15.39 10.46
CA PHE A 56 11.05 15.02 11.74
C PHE A 56 12.52 14.61 11.54
N ILE A 57 12.81 13.87 10.46
CA ILE A 57 14.16 13.43 10.10
C ILE A 57 14.43 13.78 8.64
N THR A 58 15.66 14.24 8.37
CA THR A 58 16.20 14.40 7.02
C THR A 58 17.50 13.63 6.89
N ARG A 59 17.66 12.86 5.80
CA ARG A 59 18.88 12.13 5.47
C ARG A 59 19.29 12.45 4.04
N ILE A 60 20.59 12.30 3.74
CA ILE A 60 21.14 12.56 2.42
C ILE A 60 21.61 11.24 1.81
N CYS A 61 21.12 10.93 0.65
CA CYS A 61 21.48 9.78 -0.18
C CYS A 61 22.29 10.22 -1.39
N VAL A 62 23.03 9.29 -1.95
CA VAL A 62 23.70 9.50 -3.24
C VAL A 62 22.71 9.24 -4.37
N GLY A 63 22.61 10.17 -5.31
CA GLY A 63 21.81 10.03 -6.52
C GLY A 63 20.34 10.41 -6.32
N MET A 64 19.57 10.21 -7.39
CA MET A 64 18.15 10.54 -7.49
C MET A 64 17.31 9.37 -6.96
N LEU A 65 16.57 9.58 -5.86
CA LEU A 65 15.77 8.51 -5.25
C LEU A 65 14.55 8.15 -6.11
N THR A 66 14.45 6.89 -6.48
CA THR A 66 13.33 6.34 -7.26
C THR A 66 12.37 5.49 -6.44
N CYS A 67 12.88 4.85 -5.38
CA CYS A 67 12.12 3.94 -4.53
C CYS A 67 12.50 4.09 -3.07
N VAL A 68 11.49 3.97 -2.21
CA VAL A 68 11.65 3.91 -0.75
C VAL A 68 10.78 2.78 -0.21
N ALA A 69 11.28 2.04 0.78
CA ALA A 69 10.52 1.02 1.49
C ALA A 69 10.92 0.97 2.97
N ILE A 70 10.02 0.46 3.80
CA ILE A 70 10.23 0.19 5.24
C ILE A 70 10.00 -1.30 5.47
N GLY A 71 10.90 -1.95 6.20
CA GLY A 71 10.76 -3.36 6.58
C GLY A 71 12.03 -3.96 7.13
N ASP A 72 11.92 -5.19 7.61
CA ASP A 72 13.06 -5.94 8.18
C ASP A 72 13.90 -6.62 7.08
N VAL A 73 14.53 -5.82 6.24
CA VAL A 73 15.38 -6.31 5.13
C VAL A 73 16.62 -7.05 5.61
N CYS A 74 17.05 -6.78 6.85
CA CYS A 74 18.21 -7.43 7.46
C CYS A 74 17.87 -8.67 8.30
N ASN A 75 16.59 -9.00 8.45
CA ASN A 75 16.11 -10.13 9.26
C ASN A 75 16.55 -10.06 10.73
N LYS A 76 16.46 -8.87 11.32
CA LYS A 76 16.86 -8.57 12.72
C LYS A 76 15.67 -8.40 13.67
N GLY A 77 14.44 -8.64 13.21
CA GLY A 77 13.24 -8.42 14.00
C GLY A 77 12.89 -6.94 14.21
N LYS A 78 13.45 -6.04 13.38
CA LYS A 78 13.14 -4.61 13.39
C LYS A 78 13.13 -4.03 11.96
N ASN A 79 12.40 -2.94 11.79
CA ASN A 79 12.32 -2.25 10.51
C ASN A 79 13.56 -1.39 10.27
N PHE A 80 13.92 -1.33 8.99
CA PHE A 80 14.89 -0.39 8.43
C PHE A 80 14.23 0.40 7.31
N VAL A 81 14.72 1.61 7.07
CA VAL A 81 14.34 2.39 5.89
C VAL A 81 15.34 2.11 4.78
N VAL A 82 14.81 1.69 3.64
CA VAL A 82 15.57 1.43 2.41
C VAL A 82 15.25 2.53 1.40
N ALA A 83 16.28 3.15 0.86
CA ALA A 83 16.16 4.11 -0.24
C ALA A 83 17.05 3.67 -1.41
N VAL A 84 16.50 3.65 -2.62
CA VAL A 84 17.24 3.24 -3.81
C VAL A 84 17.18 4.33 -4.87
N GLY A 85 18.36 4.67 -5.41
CA GLY A 85 18.51 5.66 -6.46
C GLY A 85 18.39 5.08 -7.87
N ALA A 86 18.15 5.96 -8.85
CA ALA A 86 18.10 5.62 -10.27
C ALA A 86 19.39 4.99 -10.77
N GLU A 87 20.51 5.46 -10.25
CA GLU A 87 21.87 4.99 -10.59
C GLU A 87 22.21 3.62 -9.95
N GLY A 88 21.32 3.10 -9.08
CA GLY A 88 21.51 1.81 -8.40
C GLY A 88 22.14 1.92 -7.01
N TRP A 89 22.23 3.10 -6.43
CA TRP A 89 22.68 3.25 -5.06
C TRP A 89 21.59 2.79 -4.08
N PHE A 90 21.84 1.71 -3.35
CA PHE A 90 21.06 1.22 -2.25
C PHE A 90 21.58 1.83 -0.95
N HIS A 91 20.69 2.42 -0.16
CA HIS A 91 20.98 3.01 1.14
C HIS A 91 20.11 2.36 2.21
N LEU A 92 20.71 1.98 3.32
CA LEU A 92 20.05 1.42 4.48
C LEU A 92 20.16 2.38 5.67
N PHE A 93 19.04 2.67 6.32
CA PHE A 93 18.98 3.51 7.49
C PHE A 93 18.32 2.78 8.67
N ASP A 94 18.93 2.89 9.84
CA ASP A 94 18.33 2.54 11.13
C ASP A 94 17.93 3.84 11.84
N LEU A 95 16.66 4.10 11.98
CA LEU A 95 16.16 5.33 12.62
C LEU A 95 15.83 5.15 14.11
N THR A 96 15.94 3.95 14.65
CA THR A 96 15.63 3.61 16.05
C THR A 96 16.46 4.41 17.05
N ALA A 97 17.71 4.71 16.74
CA ALA A 97 18.63 5.40 17.64
C ALA A 97 18.38 6.92 17.73
N THR A 98 17.85 7.52 16.65
CA THR A 98 17.63 8.97 16.56
C THR A 98 16.55 9.44 17.53
N CYS A 99 15.53 8.63 17.79
CA CYS A 99 14.44 8.96 18.71
C CYS A 99 14.82 8.92 20.19
N LYS A 100 15.94 8.29 20.55
CA LYS A 100 16.43 8.25 21.94
C LYS A 100 17.33 9.43 22.31
N ALA A 101 17.86 10.15 21.32
CA ALA A 101 18.79 11.26 21.53
C ALA A 101 18.11 12.61 21.75
N ASP A 102 16.89 12.83 21.23
CA ASP A 102 16.22 14.13 21.24
C ASP A 102 15.66 14.58 22.60
N SER A 103 15.73 13.74 23.64
CA SER A 103 15.34 14.13 25.00
C SER A 103 16.43 14.85 25.80
N ALA A 104 17.64 15.02 25.29
CA ALA A 104 18.79 15.45 26.10
C ALA A 104 19.62 16.66 25.61
N SER A 105 19.55 17.14 24.37
CA SER A 105 20.33 18.34 23.98
C SER A 105 19.89 19.01 22.69
N GLN A 106 19.35 20.22 22.84
CA GLN A 106 19.29 21.24 21.76
C GLN A 106 20.70 21.81 21.55
N HIS A 107 21.49 21.22 20.65
CA HIS A 107 22.62 21.88 20.03
C HIS A 107 22.75 21.44 18.57
N GLU A 108 22.44 22.36 17.67
CA GLU A 108 22.68 22.26 16.22
C GLU A 108 24.17 22.07 15.94
N SER A 109 24.59 20.84 15.65
CA SER A 109 25.83 20.60 14.93
C SER A 109 25.48 20.27 13.47
N LEU A 110 25.81 21.20 12.59
CA LEU A 110 25.49 21.18 11.14
C LEU A 110 26.09 20.01 10.33
N PHE A 111 26.82 19.09 10.96
CA PHE A 111 27.42 17.90 10.33
C PHE A 111 27.58 16.76 11.35
N SER A 112 26.48 16.23 11.88
CA SER A 112 26.59 15.03 12.73
C SER A 112 26.77 13.77 11.88
N GLU A 113 27.57 12.81 12.36
CA GLU A 113 27.76 11.49 11.75
C GLU A 113 26.44 10.72 11.60
N ASP A 114 25.40 11.10 12.37
CA ASP A 114 24.05 10.54 12.36
C ASP A 114 23.25 10.74 11.04
N GLN A 115 23.73 11.57 10.11
CA GLN A 115 23.02 11.82 8.85
C GLN A 115 23.33 10.81 7.74
N ARG A 116 24.33 9.95 7.95
CA ARG A 116 24.78 8.98 6.94
C ARG A 116 23.93 7.69 6.97
N PRO A 117 23.79 7.01 5.83
CA PRO A 117 23.22 5.67 5.83
C PRO A 117 24.10 4.70 6.66
N LEU A 118 23.44 3.76 7.34
CA LEU A 118 24.13 2.68 8.07
C LEU A 118 24.96 1.82 7.09
N PHE A 119 24.44 1.62 5.88
CA PHE A 119 25.09 0.84 4.84
C PHE A 119 24.72 1.39 3.45
N THR A 120 25.65 1.29 2.52
CA THR A 120 25.45 1.68 1.12
C THR A 120 26.08 0.63 0.21
N GLN A 121 25.34 0.21 -0.81
CA GLN A 121 25.79 -0.75 -1.81
C GLN A 121 25.29 -0.33 -3.19
N HIS A 122 26.08 -0.65 -4.23
CA HIS A 122 25.65 -0.47 -5.59
C HIS A 122 24.98 -1.75 -6.10
N ILE A 123 23.73 -1.64 -6.53
CA ILE A 123 22.95 -2.68 -7.22
C ILE A 123 22.73 -2.21 -8.66
N PRO A 124 22.22 -3.05 -9.57
CA PRO A 124 21.95 -2.62 -10.94
C PRO A 124 21.09 -1.36 -11.01
N ALA A 125 21.40 -0.47 -11.94
CA ALA A 125 20.72 0.80 -12.16
C ALA A 125 19.30 0.64 -12.75
N ASN A 126 18.57 1.75 -12.86
CA ASN A 126 17.21 1.82 -13.42
C ASN A 126 16.13 1.12 -12.57
N THR A 127 16.27 1.20 -11.25
CA THR A 127 15.29 0.70 -10.29
C THR A 127 13.97 1.46 -10.44
N LYS A 128 12.87 0.72 -10.55
CA LYS A 128 11.52 1.26 -10.69
C LYS A 128 10.65 1.04 -9.46
N VAL A 129 10.75 -0.12 -8.83
CA VAL A 129 9.93 -0.53 -7.67
C VAL A 129 10.72 -1.48 -6.79
N ILE A 130 10.51 -1.41 -5.48
CA ILE A 130 11.08 -2.33 -4.50
C ILE A 130 10.00 -2.89 -3.60
N LEU A 131 10.21 -4.11 -3.11
CA LEU A 131 9.37 -4.78 -2.14
C LEU A 131 10.26 -5.53 -1.14
N ILE A 132 9.96 -5.42 0.14
CA ILE A 132 10.58 -6.21 1.20
C ILE A 132 9.54 -7.23 1.66
N SER A 133 9.81 -8.50 1.48
CA SER A 133 8.88 -9.59 1.82
C SER A 133 9.60 -10.93 1.82
N ASP A 134 9.12 -11.87 2.62
CA ASP A 134 9.48 -13.28 2.53
C ASP A 134 8.82 -13.87 1.27
N ILE A 135 9.61 -14.09 0.22
CA ILE A 135 9.13 -14.53 -1.09
C ILE A 135 9.21 -16.05 -1.29
N ASP A 136 10.03 -16.75 -0.52
CA ASP A 136 10.19 -18.20 -0.62
C ASP A 136 9.56 -18.96 0.57
N GLY A 137 9.08 -18.24 1.59
CA GLY A 137 8.37 -18.79 2.73
C GLY A 137 9.28 -19.40 3.80
N ASP A 138 10.56 -19.03 3.82
CA ASP A 138 11.54 -19.51 4.79
C ASP A 138 11.54 -18.71 6.12
N GLY A 139 10.70 -17.67 6.20
CA GLY A 139 10.58 -16.78 7.34
C GLY A 139 11.56 -15.60 7.32
N ARG A 140 12.34 -15.44 6.26
CA ARG A 140 13.26 -14.32 6.06
C ARG A 140 12.74 -13.40 4.97
N CYS A 141 12.96 -12.11 5.13
CA CYS A 141 12.61 -11.14 4.11
C CYS A 141 13.71 -10.98 3.07
N GLU A 142 13.31 -10.91 1.82
CA GLU A 142 14.16 -10.52 0.70
C GLU A 142 13.80 -9.09 0.23
N LEU A 143 14.78 -8.44 -0.39
CA LEU A 143 14.59 -7.25 -1.18
C LEU A 143 14.33 -7.64 -2.64
N VAL A 144 13.09 -7.47 -3.10
CA VAL A 144 12.73 -7.68 -4.51
C VAL A 144 12.77 -6.34 -5.22
N VAL A 145 13.53 -6.28 -6.31
CA VAL A 145 13.74 -5.06 -7.09
C VAL A 145 13.25 -5.28 -8.52
N GLY A 146 12.30 -4.45 -8.94
CA GLY A 146 11.83 -4.39 -10.33
C GLY A 146 12.49 -3.23 -11.08
N TYR A 147 12.97 -3.52 -12.28
CA TYR A 147 13.73 -2.60 -13.11
C TYR A 147 12.94 -2.16 -14.35
N THR A 148 13.31 -1.03 -14.93
CA THR A 148 12.66 -0.49 -16.14
C THR A 148 12.87 -1.35 -17.38
N ASP A 149 13.95 -2.16 -17.42
CA ASP A 149 14.29 -3.11 -18.47
C ASP A 149 13.53 -4.44 -18.41
N ARG A 150 12.48 -4.52 -17.56
CA ARG A 150 11.64 -5.71 -17.32
C ARG A 150 12.38 -6.86 -16.60
N VAL A 151 13.42 -6.55 -15.90
CA VAL A 151 14.12 -7.50 -15.03
C VAL A 151 13.61 -7.38 -13.62
N VAL A 152 13.47 -8.50 -12.92
CA VAL A 152 13.20 -8.56 -11.48
C VAL A 152 14.35 -9.32 -10.84
N ARG A 153 14.90 -8.78 -9.77
CA ARG A 153 15.95 -9.40 -8.97
C ARG A 153 15.52 -9.50 -7.52
N ALA A 154 15.82 -10.61 -6.89
CA ALA A 154 15.67 -10.82 -5.47
C ALA A 154 17.05 -10.85 -4.82
N PHE A 155 17.20 -10.07 -3.77
CA PHE A 155 18.40 -9.99 -2.96
C PHE A 155 18.09 -10.39 -1.54
N ARG A 156 19.04 -11.06 -0.88
CA ARG A 156 18.98 -11.36 0.56
C ARG A 156 20.12 -10.65 1.27
N TRP A 157 19.84 -10.16 2.46
CA TRP A 157 20.88 -9.64 3.33
C TRP A 157 21.65 -10.78 3.96
N GLU A 158 22.96 -10.80 3.79
CA GLU A 158 23.88 -11.77 4.37
C GLU A 158 24.94 -11.05 5.19
N GLU A 159 25.21 -11.57 6.38
CA GLU A 159 26.24 -11.07 7.27
C GLU A 159 27.36 -12.09 7.41
N PRO A 160 28.64 -11.63 7.55
CA PRO A 160 29.74 -12.52 7.90
C PRO A 160 29.47 -13.16 9.28
N SER A 161 29.90 -14.41 9.45
CA SER A 161 29.66 -15.21 10.67
C SER A 161 30.16 -14.57 11.97
N ASP A 162 31.11 -13.64 11.87
CA ASP A 162 31.75 -12.97 13.01
C ASP A 162 31.28 -11.51 13.19
N ALA A 163 30.26 -11.07 12.46
CA ALA A 163 29.81 -9.69 12.49
C ALA A 163 28.91 -9.41 13.69
N SER A 164 29.32 -8.50 14.54
CA SER A 164 28.50 -7.96 15.65
C SER A 164 27.64 -6.77 15.22
N ASP A 165 27.89 -6.20 14.04
CA ASP A 165 27.31 -4.95 13.60
C ASP A 165 26.52 -5.11 12.29
N VAL A 166 25.30 -4.56 12.23
CA VAL A 166 24.42 -4.61 11.05
C VAL A 166 25.08 -4.01 9.80
N GLY A 167 26.00 -3.05 9.99
CA GLY A 167 26.72 -2.40 8.88
C GLY A 167 27.76 -3.27 8.16
N SER A 168 28.04 -4.49 8.63
CA SER A 168 29.03 -5.40 8.01
C SER A 168 28.43 -6.39 7.02
N GLY A 169 27.10 -6.40 6.81
CA GLY A 169 26.43 -7.27 5.87
C GLY A 169 26.47 -6.74 4.42
N GLN A 170 25.90 -7.54 3.51
CA GLN A 170 25.76 -7.17 2.10
C GLN A 170 24.50 -7.78 1.50
N LEU A 171 23.99 -7.14 0.43
CA LEU A 171 22.93 -7.71 -0.40
C LEU A 171 23.53 -8.71 -1.39
N VAL A 172 23.11 -9.96 -1.29
CA VAL A 172 23.50 -11.03 -2.19
C VAL A 172 22.36 -11.35 -3.14
N LEU A 173 22.68 -11.43 -4.43
CA LEU A 173 21.68 -11.77 -5.45
C LEU A 173 21.29 -13.25 -5.35
N LEU A 174 20.01 -13.51 -5.05
CA LEU A 174 19.46 -14.86 -4.99
C LEU A 174 18.93 -15.32 -6.35
N LYS A 175 18.16 -14.49 -7.01
CA LYS A 175 17.44 -14.86 -8.23
C LYS A 175 17.34 -13.71 -9.23
N ASN A 176 17.39 -14.07 -10.50
CA ASN A 176 17.29 -13.16 -11.63
C ASN A 176 16.21 -13.67 -12.60
N GLY A 177 15.26 -12.82 -12.99
CA GLY A 177 14.20 -13.20 -13.90
C GLY A 177 13.88 -12.11 -14.92
N PHE A 178 13.57 -12.50 -16.16
CA PHE A 178 13.14 -11.58 -17.22
C PHE A 178 11.64 -11.63 -17.44
N TRP A 179 11.02 -10.48 -17.54
CA TRP A 179 9.61 -10.34 -17.91
C TRP A 179 9.47 -10.29 -19.43
N LYS A 180 9.00 -11.35 -20.03
CA LYS A 180 8.73 -11.40 -21.48
C LYS A 180 7.32 -10.91 -21.83
N GLY A 181 6.93 -9.73 -21.36
CA GLY A 181 5.69 -9.08 -21.79
C GLY A 181 4.36 -9.77 -21.40
N ARG A 182 4.41 -10.75 -20.48
CA ARG A 182 3.26 -11.41 -19.84
C ARG A 182 3.38 -11.23 -18.35
N TRP A 183 2.26 -11.10 -17.66
CA TRP A 183 2.23 -11.00 -16.20
C TRP A 183 2.66 -12.36 -15.62
N ILE A 184 3.77 -12.37 -14.89
CA ILE A 184 4.21 -13.54 -14.14
C ILE A 184 4.01 -13.19 -12.68
N VAL A 185 3.06 -13.87 -12.03
CA VAL A 185 3.01 -13.96 -10.58
C VAL A 185 3.96 -15.09 -10.20
N CYS A 186 5.18 -14.76 -9.80
CA CYS A 186 6.12 -15.76 -9.31
C CYS A 186 5.62 -16.26 -7.95
N ARG A 187 5.03 -17.45 -7.91
CA ARG A 187 4.97 -18.26 -6.70
C ARG A 187 6.28 -19.04 -6.62
N LEU A 188 7.10 -18.73 -5.64
CA LEU A 188 8.13 -19.63 -5.20
C LEU A 188 7.44 -20.69 -4.34
N THR A 189 7.21 -21.87 -4.88
CA THR A 189 6.74 -23.02 -4.10
C THR A 189 7.91 -23.53 -3.27
N GLN A 190 7.70 -23.65 -1.94
CA GLN A 190 8.52 -24.49 -1.08
C GLN A 190 8.66 -25.86 -1.75
N GLN A 191 9.88 -26.31 -1.97
CA GLN A 191 10.13 -27.72 -2.15
C GLN A 191 9.83 -28.37 -0.80
N ASP A 192 8.79 -29.20 -0.76
CA ASP A 192 8.54 -30.07 0.36
C ASP A 192 9.76 -31.01 0.52
N SER A 193 10.60 -30.71 1.50
CA SER A 193 11.63 -31.60 1.97
C SER A 193 10.97 -32.67 2.85
N SER A 194 10.31 -33.62 2.24
CA SER A 194 9.91 -34.87 2.88
C SER A 194 10.45 -36.03 2.06
N GLY A 195 11.63 -36.46 2.47
CA GLY A 195 12.09 -37.82 2.59
C GLY A 195 12.09 -38.73 1.38
N SER A 196 13.23 -39.06 1.01
CA SER A 196 13.84 -40.39 0.89
C SER A 196 14.97 -40.34 -0.16
N GLU A 197 16.13 -40.65 0.33
CA GLU A 197 17.33 -40.90 -0.46
C GLU A 197 17.06 -42.07 -1.41
N GLU A 198 17.16 -41.82 -2.72
CA GLU A 198 17.59 -42.81 -3.68
C GLU A 198 18.45 -42.10 -4.73
N ASP A 199 19.73 -42.52 -4.75
CA ASP A 199 20.76 -42.11 -5.68
C ASP A 199 20.39 -42.44 -7.13
N THR A 200 20.19 -41.35 -7.92
CA THR A 200 20.34 -41.45 -9.38
C THR A 200 21.07 -40.21 -9.91
N PRO A 201 22.01 -40.33 -10.85
CA PRO A 201 22.91 -39.26 -11.25
C PRO A 201 22.14 -38.15 -12.01
N ALA A 202 22.34 -36.92 -11.56
CA ALA A 202 21.74 -35.72 -12.10
C ALA A 202 22.14 -35.46 -13.55
N THR A 203 21.19 -35.41 -14.43
CA THR A 203 21.30 -34.81 -15.76
C THR A 203 21.13 -33.28 -15.60
N PRO A 204 22.01 -32.43 -16.14
CA PRO A 204 21.86 -31.00 -16.07
C PRO A 204 20.73 -30.52 -17.01
N GLY A 205 19.60 -30.06 -16.49
CA GLY A 205 18.56 -29.47 -17.33
C GLY A 205 17.10 -29.64 -16.88
N SER A 206 16.80 -29.90 -15.60
CA SER A 206 15.41 -29.82 -15.13
C SER A 206 15.18 -28.52 -14.37
N GLU A 207 14.72 -27.50 -15.08
CA GLU A 207 14.02 -26.38 -14.45
C GLU A 207 12.75 -26.96 -13.79
N GLY A 208 12.65 -26.83 -12.46
CA GLY A 208 11.42 -27.18 -11.73
C GLY A 208 10.21 -26.42 -12.28
N PRO A 209 8.98 -26.94 -12.13
CA PRO A 209 7.80 -26.34 -12.74
C PRO A 209 7.55 -24.95 -12.17
N SER A 210 8.02 -23.91 -12.88
CA SER A 210 7.52 -22.54 -12.67
C SER A 210 6.10 -22.51 -13.18
N ARG A 211 5.12 -22.35 -12.31
CA ARG A 211 3.75 -22.04 -12.72
C ARG A 211 3.71 -20.61 -13.20
N ASP A 212 3.71 -20.44 -14.51
CA ASP A 212 3.42 -19.17 -15.15
C ASP A 212 1.92 -18.89 -14.99
N VAL A 213 1.58 -17.86 -14.22
CA VAL A 213 0.23 -17.33 -14.18
C VAL A 213 -0.01 -16.52 -15.45
N ILE A 214 -0.67 -17.12 -16.42
CA ILE A 214 -1.06 -16.44 -17.65
C ILE A 214 -2.41 -15.77 -17.37
N LEU A 215 -2.39 -14.45 -17.16
CA LEU A 215 -3.63 -13.66 -17.20
C LEU A 215 -4.14 -13.65 -18.64
N HIS A 216 -5.12 -14.48 -18.93
CA HIS A 216 -5.79 -14.44 -20.21
C HIS A 216 -6.53 -13.10 -20.33
N LEU A 217 -6.12 -12.31 -21.28
CA LEU A 217 -6.86 -11.14 -21.74
C LEU A 217 -8.18 -11.64 -22.32
N THR A 218 -9.24 -11.58 -21.52
CA THR A 218 -10.58 -11.85 -22.04
C THR A 218 -10.96 -10.76 -23.01
N THR A 219 -10.81 -11.09 -24.28
CA THR A 219 -11.63 -10.76 -25.42
C THR A 219 -11.80 -9.31 -25.88
N GLY A 220 -11.39 -9.08 -27.10
CA GLY A 220 -12.15 -8.31 -28.09
C GLY A 220 -11.87 -6.84 -28.18
N ARG A 221 -11.02 -6.24 -27.37
CA ARG A 221 -10.50 -4.89 -27.60
C ARG A 221 -9.10 -4.96 -28.19
N ILE A 222 -8.85 -4.13 -29.18
CA ILE A 222 -7.54 -3.94 -29.80
C ILE A 222 -6.53 -3.70 -28.68
N HIS A 223 -5.54 -4.59 -28.57
CA HIS A 223 -4.55 -4.55 -27.52
C HIS A 223 -3.74 -3.25 -27.59
N ASN A 224 -4.02 -2.33 -26.67
CA ASN A 224 -3.11 -1.24 -26.44
C ASN A 224 -1.88 -1.79 -25.69
N LYS A 225 -0.80 -2.02 -26.40
CA LYS A 225 0.46 -2.59 -25.86
C LYS A 225 1.13 -1.69 -24.81
N ASN A 226 0.63 -0.47 -24.63
CA ASN A 226 1.18 0.56 -23.76
C ASN A 226 0.37 0.74 -22.46
N VAL A 227 -0.63 -0.09 -22.19
CA VAL A 227 -1.43 0.02 -20.94
C VAL A 227 -0.57 -0.48 -19.78
N SER A 228 -0.28 0.41 -18.85
CA SER A 228 0.35 0.06 -17.57
C SER A 228 -0.65 -0.72 -16.73
N THR A 229 -0.19 -1.80 -16.11
CA THR A 229 -1.00 -2.55 -15.15
C THR A 229 -0.30 -2.56 -13.81
N HIS A 230 -1.01 -2.24 -12.76
CA HIS A 230 -0.54 -2.34 -11.39
C HIS A 230 -1.15 -3.58 -10.74
N LEU A 231 -0.34 -4.27 -9.93
CA LEU A 231 -0.72 -5.47 -9.22
C LEU A 231 -0.41 -5.29 -7.74
N ILE A 232 -1.32 -5.68 -6.87
CA ILE A 232 -1.10 -5.77 -5.43
C ILE A 232 -1.59 -7.12 -4.92
N GLY A 233 -0.78 -7.77 -4.10
CA GLY A 233 -1.06 -9.08 -3.54
C GLY A 233 -1.27 -9.05 -2.02
N SER A 234 -1.45 -10.24 -1.46
CA SER A 234 -1.60 -10.46 -0.01
C SER A 234 -2.69 -9.59 0.64
N ILE A 235 -3.81 -9.40 -0.09
CA ILE A 235 -4.98 -8.67 0.44
C ILE A 235 -5.67 -9.57 1.47
N SER A 236 -5.82 -9.08 2.71
CA SER A 236 -6.38 -9.82 3.83
C SER A 236 -7.87 -10.09 3.66
N LYS A 237 -8.30 -11.32 3.97
CA LYS A 237 -9.71 -11.74 4.02
C LYS A 237 -10.36 -11.59 5.41
N GLY A 238 -9.60 -11.20 6.45
CA GLY A 238 -10.11 -10.98 7.80
C GLY A 238 -10.43 -12.23 8.62
N SER A 239 -10.26 -13.44 8.10
CA SER A 239 -10.53 -14.66 8.86
C SER A 239 -9.34 -15.03 9.74
N LYS A 240 -9.58 -15.18 11.06
CA LYS A 240 -8.57 -15.60 12.04
C LYS A 240 -8.14 -17.07 11.92
N GLU A 241 -8.83 -17.85 11.10
CA GLU A 241 -8.68 -19.33 11.05
C GLU A 241 -7.94 -19.83 9.80
N GLU A 242 -7.66 -18.98 8.81
CA GLU A 242 -6.96 -19.43 7.63
C GLU A 242 -5.46 -19.16 7.74
N SER A 243 -4.73 -20.16 8.23
CA SER A 243 -3.29 -20.35 8.01
C SER A 243 -2.93 -20.55 6.52
N SER A 244 -3.86 -20.33 5.58
CA SER A 244 -3.57 -20.37 4.16
C SER A 244 -2.80 -19.12 3.77
N LYS A 245 -1.52 -19.28 3.49
CA LYS A 245 -0.51 -18.28 3.07
C LYS A 245 -0.86 -17.51 1.78
N CYS A 246 -2.10 -17.59 1.27
CA CYS A 246 -2.49 -17.01 0.00
C CYS A 246 -3.66 -16.04 0.18
N GLY A 247 -3.34 -14.75 0.33
CA GLY A 247 -4.30 -13.67 0.28
C GLY A 247 -4.93 -13.49 -1.12
N LEU A 248 -5.87 -12.56 -1.22
CA LEU A 248 -6.39 -12.10 -2.50
C LEU A 248 -5.35 -11.23 -3.20
N PHE A 249 -5.50 -11.08 -4.51
CA PHE A 249 -4.73 -10.10 -5.26
C PHE A 249 -5.63 -9.27 -6.18
N ALA A 250 -5.26 -8.03 -6.38
CA ALA A 250 -5.97 -7.11 -7.26
C ALA A 250 -5.06 -6.58 -8.36
N LEU A 251 -5.64 -6.25 -9.49
CA LEU A 251 -4.96 -5.56 -10.57
C LEU A 251 -5.79 -4.40 -11.08
N CYS A 252 -5.11 -3.35 -11.54
CA CYS A 252 -5.74 -2.28 -12.28
C CYS A 252 -4.97 -1.97 -13.56
N THR A 253 -5.70 -1.49 -14.55
CA THR A 253 -5.15 -1.07 -15.84
C THR A 253 -5.36 0.44 -16.03
N LEU A 254 -4.56 1.06 -16.86
CA LEU A 254 -4.64 2.49 -17.14
C LEU A 254 -5.99 2.89 -17.76
N ASP A 255 -6.66 1.97 -18.47
CA ASP A 255 -7.99 2.19 -19.03
C ASP A 255 -9.14 2.12 -18.00
N GLY A 256 -8.82 2.02 -16.72
CA GLY A 256 -9.80 2.02 -15.64
C GLY A 256 -10.41 0.67 -15.29
N THR A 257 -9.85 -0.45 -15.76
CA THR A 257 -10.31 -1.78 -15.34
C THR A 257 -9.67 -2.16 -14.01
N LEU A 258 -10.50 -2.54 -13.02
CA LEU A 258 -10.10 -3.10 -11.74
C LEU A 258 -10.60 -4.53 -11.62
N LYS A 259 -9.76 -5.43 -11.12
CA LYS A 259 -10.13 -6.83 -10.87
C LYS A 259 -9.60 -7.29 -9.52
N LEU A 260 -10.42 -8.04 -8.80
CA LEU A 260 -10.02 -8.78 -7.60
C LEU A 260 -10.09 -10.27 -7.90
N MET A 261 -9.06 -10.99 -7.54
CA MET A 261 -8.89 -12.41 -7.81
C MET A 261 -8.42 -13.13 -6.53
N ASP A 262 -8.75 -14.40 -6.44
CA ASP A 262 -8.23 -15.25 -5.38
C ASP A 262 -6.89 -15.92 -5.76
N SER A 263 -6.34 -16.67 -4.83
CA SER A 263 -5.09 -17.40 -5.01
C SER A 263 -5.13 -18.51 -6.06
N SER A 264 -6.33 -18.96 -6.46
CA SER A 264 -6.56 -19.92 -7.55
C SER A 264 -6.81 -19.25 -8.90
N GLU A 265 -6.63 -17.92 -8.96
CA GLU A 265 -6.84 -17.08 -10.14
C GLU A 265 -8.32 -16.97 -10.57
N GLN A 266 -9.24 -17.33 -9.67
CA GLN A 266 -10.66 -17.09 -9.93
C GLN A 266 -10.98 -15.61 -9.75
N LEU A 267 -11.69 -15.08 -10.73
CA LEU A 267 -12.16 -13.69 -10.70
C LEU A 267 -13.31 -13.56 -9.71
N LEU A 268 -13.11 -12.81 -8.62
CA LEU A 268 -14.17 -12.50 -7.66
C LEU A 268 -15.06 -11.38 -8.19
N TRP A 269 -14.46 -10.29 -8.65
CA TRP A 269 -15.18 -9.23 -9.33
C TRP A 269 -14.30 -8.44 -10.31
N SER A 270 -14.97 -7.79 -11.26
CA SER A 270 -14.39 -6.81 -12.16
C SER A 270 -15.23 -5.54 -12.17
N VAL A 271 -14.57 -4.40 -12.09
CA VAL A 271 -15.17 -3.06 -12.14
C VAL A 271 -14.47 -2.25 -13.21
N GLN A 272 -15.26 -1.53 -14.02
CA GLN A 272 -14.76 -0.57 -14.99
C GLN A 272 -15.11 0.84 -14.47
N VAL A 273 -14.12 1.73 -14.43
CA VAL A 273 -14.28 3.14 -14.09
C VAL A 273 -13.86 4.00 -15.29
N ASP A 274 -14.37 5.22 -15.35
CA ASP A 274 -14.13 6.14 -16.47
C ASP A 274 -12.86 6.99 -16.31
N HIS A 275 -12.01 6.64 -15.33
CA HIS A 275 -10.79 7.38 -14.99
C HIS A 275 -9.54 6.54 -15.28
N GLN A 276 -8.46 7.22 -15.63
CA GLN A 276 -7.15 6.58 -15.85
C GLN A 276 -6.46 6.29 -14.52
N LEU A 277 -6.43 5.02 -14.14
CA LEU A 277 -5.84 4.56 -12.89
C LEU A 277 -4.34 4.39 -13.04
N PHE A 278 -3.57 4.97 -12.11
CA PHE A 278 -2.11 4.88 -12.08
C PHE A 278 -1.55 4.32 -10.79
N ALA A 279 -2.35 4.21 -9.74
CA ALA A 279 -1.92 3.67 -8.46
C ALA A 279 -2.94 2.67 -7.91
N LEU A 280 -2.44 1.61 -7.29
CA LEU A 280 -3.22 0.55 -6.66
C LEU A 280 -2.60 0.25 -5.29
N GLN A 281 -3.41 0.28 -4.26
CA GLN A 281 -3.05 0.04 -2.87
C GLN A 281 -4.11 -0.82 -2.18
N LYS A 282 -3.87 -1.19 -0.93
CA LYS A 282 -4.81 -1.91 -0.07
C LYS A 282 -4.88 -1.25 1.30
N LEU A 283 -6.04 -1.25 1.93
CA LEU A 283 -6.27 -0.59 3.20
C LEU A 283 -7.52 -1.13 3.87
N ASP A 284 -7.45 -1.50 5.13
CA ASP A 284 -8.63 -1.79 5.94
C ASP A 284 -9.23 -0.45 6.43
N VAL A 285 -10.30 0.01 5.78
CA VAL A 285 -11.00 1.25 6.14
C VAL A 285 -12.21 1.00 7.05
N THR A 286 -12.63 -0.27 7.20
CA THR A 286 -13.78 -0.64 8.03
C THR A 286 -13.39 -1.14 9.41
N GLY A 287 -12.11 -1.46 9.62
CA GLY A 287 -11.58 -1.98 10.89
C GLY A 287 -12.01 -3.42 11.19
N ASP A 288 -12.45 -4.17 10.17
CA ASP A 288 -12.91 -5.54 10.32
C ASP A 288 -11.81 -6.59 10.02
N GLY A 289 -10.60 -6.14 9.72
CA GLY A 289 -9.44 -6.96 9.37
C GLY A 289 -9.40 -7.39 7.91
N ARG A 290 -10.40 -7.03 7.09
CA ARG A 290 -10.40 -7.22 5.64
C ARG A 290 -9.87 -5.96 4.98
N GLU A 291 -8.92 -6.13 4.08
CA GLU A 291 -8.36 -5.00 3.35
C GLU A 291 -9.16 -4.73 2.07
N GLU A 292 -9.61 -3.50 1.88
CA GLU A 292 -10.22 -3.01 0.66
C GLU A 292 -9.15 -2.68 -0.38
N VAL A 293 -9.55 -2.79 -1.66
CA VAL A 293 -8.74 -2.34 -2.80
C VAL A 293 -8.89 -0.84 -2.96
N VAL A 294 -7.78 -0.12 -2.97
CA VAL A 294 -7.74 1.34 -3.15
C VAL A 294 -7.03 1.67 -4.46
N ALA A 295 -7.71 2.34 -5.38
CA ALA A 295 -7.16 2.77 -6.65
C ALA A 295 -7.30 4.27 -6.85
N CYS A 296 -6.24 4.92 -7.34
CA CYS A 296 -6.22 6.36 -7.58
C CYS A 296 -5.98 6.67 -9.06
N ALA A 297 -6.72 7.65 -9.57
CA ALA A 297 -6.57 8.18 -10.91
C ALA A 297 -5.77 9.50 -10.92
N TRP A 298 -5.22 9.85 -12.09
CA TRP A 298 -4.41 11.06 -12.28
C TRP A 298 -5.14 12.36 -11.94
N ASP A 299 -6.46 12.39 -12.10
CA ASP A 299 -7.32 13.54 -11.79
C ASP A 299 -7.77 13.61 -10.31
N GLY A 300 -7.19 12.78 -9.45
CA GLY A 300 -7.48 12.74 -8.02
C GLY A 300 -8.68 11.88 -7.62
N GLN A 301 -9.39 11.27 -8.57
CA GLN A 301 -10.48 10.38 -8.22
C GLN A 301 -9.93 9.09 -7.62
N THR A 302 -10.31 8.80 -6.38
CA THR A 302 -9.93 7.59 -5.66
C THR A 302 -11.13 6.69 -5.46
N TYR A 303 -10.93 5.40 -5.64
CA TYR A 303 -11.92 4.33 -5.45
C TYR A 303 -11.47 3.40 -4.36
N ILE A 304 -12.33 3.15 -3.39
CA ILE A 304 -12.15 2.15 -2.34
C ILE A 304 -13.22 1.08 -2.58
N ILE A 305 -12.80 -0.17 -2.78
CA ILE A 305 -13.69 -1.26 -3.21
C ILE A 305 -13.49 -2.45 -2.29
N ASP A 306 -14.58 -2.91 -1.69
CA ASP A 306 -14.58 -4.08 -0.81
C ASP A 306 -14.64 -5.41 -1.58
N HIS A 307 -14.56 -6.52 -0.84
CA HIS A 307 -14.64 -7.87 -1.40
C HIS A 307 -16.01 -8.17 -2.05
N ASN A 308 -17.07 -7.44 -1.66
CA ASN A 308 -18.43 -7.57 -2.19
C ASN A 308 -18.71 -6.60 -3.37
N ARG A 309 -17.68 -5.94 -3.88
CA ARG A 309 -17.79 -4.95 -4.96
C ARG A 309 -18.53 -3.66 -4.56
N SER A 310 -18.68 -3.35 -3.27
CA SER A 310 -19.21 -2.06 -2.84
C SER A 310 -18.14 -0.99 -3.07
N VAL A 311 -18.53 0.13 -3.65
CA VAL A 311 -17.60 1.18 -4.09
C VAL A 311 -17.86 2.47 -3.31
N VAL A 312 -16.81 2.99 -2.69
CA VAL A 312 -16.75 4.32 -2.11
C VAL A 312 -15.78 5.17 -2.91
N ARG A 313 -16.12 6.41 -3.18
CA ARG A 313 -15.30 7.36 -3.93
C ARG A 313 -14.85 8.51 -3.04
N PHE A 314 -13.64 8.98 -3.30
CA PHE A 314 -13.12 10.22 -2.75
C PHE A 314 -12.49 11.04 -3.88
N GLN A 315 -12.81 12.34 -3.96
CA GLN A 315 -12.23 13.24 -4.94
C GLN A 315 -11.22 14.14 -4.24
N PHE A 316 -9.98 14.08 -4.72
CA PHE A 316 -8.95 15.04 -4.39
C PHE A 316 -8.98 16.18 -5.42
N ASP A 317 -8.76 17.42 -4.98
CA ASP A 317 -9.02 18.63 -5.78
C ASP A 317 -7.92 18.95 -6.82
N GLU A 318 -6.77 18.30 -6.75
CA GLU A 318 -5.63 18.52 -7.64
C GLU A 318 -5.29 17.25 -8.44
N ASN A 319 -4.58 17.40 -9.54
CA ASN A 319 -4.00 16.25 -10.27
C ASN A 319 -2.87 15.62 -9.45
N VAL A 320 -2.81 14.28 -9.44
CA VAL A 320 -1.97 13.47 -8.56
C VAL A 320 -0.77 12.91 -9.33
N ASN A 321 0.44 13.18 -8.83
CA ASN A 321 1.69 12.61 -9.34
C ASN A 321 2.05 11.28 -8.68
N ALA A 322 1.84 11.17 -7.37
CA ALA A 322 2.07 9.94 -6.60
C ALA A 322 0.98 9.75 -5.54
N PHE A 323 0.70 8.51 -5.21
CA PHE A 323 -0.33 8.12 -4.26
C PHE A 323 0.14 6.96 -3.40
N CYS A 324 -0.15 7.03 -2.11
CA CYS A 324 0.06 5.96 -1.16
C CYS A 324 -1.15 5.85 -0.22
N ALA A 325 -1.53 4.64 0.17
CA ALA A 325 -2.55 4.40 1.19
C ALA A 325 -2.03 3.39 2.21
N GLY A 326 -2.35 3.58 3.45
CA GLY A 326 -1.87 2.73 4.55
C GLY A 326 -2.32 3.27 5.91
N GLN A 327 -1.66 2.80 6.95
CA GLN A 327 -1.84 3.27 8.31
C GLN A 327 -0.84 4.39 8.60
N TYR A 328 -1.28 5.45 9.27
CA TYR A 328 -0.45 6.59 9.67
C TYR A 328 -0.86 7.11 11.05
N THR A 329 0.11 7.53 11.85
CA THR A 329 -0.14 8.17 13.14
C THR A 329 -0.12 9.68 12.98
N CYS A 330 -1.29 10.31 12.92
CA CYS A 330 -1.40 11.76 12.83
C CYS A 330 -1.57 12.38 14.22
N LYS A 331 -2.60 11.96 14.93
CA LYS A 331 -2.96 12.43 16.27
C LYS A 331 -3.32 11.24 17.15
N GLU A 332 -3.45 11.48 18.45
CA GLU A 332 -3.92 10.46 19.41
C GLU A 332 -2.92 9.29 19.67
N GLY A 333 -1.69 9.32 19.11
CA GLY A 333 -0.71 8.26 19.33
C GLY A 333 -1.18 6.88 18.86
N LYS A 334 -2.01 6.85 17.80
CA LYS A 334 -2.61 5.63 17.23
C LYS A 334 -2.54 5.68 15.70
N ASN A 335 -2.19 4.55 15.11
CA ASN A 335 -2.29 4.34 13.67
C ASN A 335 -3.75 4.37 13.21
N SER A 336 -4.02 5.12 12.16
CA SER A 336 -5.33 5.19 11.52
C SER A 336 -5.22 5.11 10.00
N PRO A 337 -6.24 4.59 9.30
CA PRO A 337 -6.23 4.54 7.85
C PRO A 337 -6.08 5.93 7.24
N CYS A 338 -5.18 6.06 6.26
CA CYS A 338 -4.92 7.32 5.58
C CYS A 338 -4.74 7.15 4.07
N LEU A 339 -4.97 8.26 3.36
CA LEU A 339 -4.69 8.43 1.93
C LEU A 339 -3.69 9.57 1.77
N VAL A 340 -2.57 9.33 1.11
CA VAL A 340 -1.52 10.30 0.88
C VAL A 340 -1.49 10.66 -0.60
N TYR A 341 -1.65 11.94 -0.92
CA TYR A 341 -1.64 12.47 -2.27
C TYR A 341 -0.43 13.39 -2.45
N VAL A 342 0.29 13.19 -3.52
CA VAL A 342 1.31 14.11 -3.99
C VAL A 342 0.82 14.75 -5.28
N SER A 343 0.58 16.04 -5.26
CA SER A 343 0.08 16.75 -6.43
C SER A 343 1.20 17.04 -7.44
N PHE A 344 0.83 17.35 -8.69
CA PHE A 344 1.79 17.83 -9.69
C PHE A 344 2.38 19.19 -9.33
N SER A 345 1.78 19.93 -8.39
CA SER A 345 2.35 21.14 -7.79
C SER A 345 3.38 20.86 -6.69
N HIS A 346 3.79 19.59 -6.54
CA HIS A 346 4.77 19.10 -5.56
C HIS A 346 4.36 19.31 -4.10
N LYS A 347 3.07 19.32 -3.80
CA LYS A 347 2.54 19.36 -2.44
C LYS A 347 2.12 17.97 -2.00
N ILE A 348 2.36 17.66 -0.73
CA ILE A 348 1.95 16.40 -0.11
C ILE A 348 0.80 16.68 0.85
N TYR A 349 -0.27 15.91 0.69
CA TYR A 349 -1.44 15.97 1.56
C TYR A 349 -1.72 14.59 2.15
N ILE A 350 -1.88 14.53 3.47
CA ILE A 350 -2.30 13.34 4.18
C ILE A 350 -3.76 13.52 4.61
N TYR A 351 -4.65 12.70 4.08
CA TYR A 351 -6.01 12.55 4.57
C TYR A 351 -6.03 11.40 5.55
N TRP A 352 -6.23 11.69 6.82
CA TRP A 352 -6.14 10.72 7.89
C TRP A 352 -7.50 10.43 8.51
N LYS A 353 -7.61 9.33 9.27
CA LYS A 353 -8.85 8.83 9.86
C LYS A 353 -9.91 8.54 8.79
N VAL A 354 -9.50 7.87 7.72
CA VAL A 354 -10.37 7.41 6.64
C VAL A 354 -11.07 6.14 7.10
N GLU A 355 -11.95 6.26 8.10
CA GLU A 355 -12.68 5.16 8.70
C GLU A 355 -14.14 5.15 8.22
N LEU A 356 -14.62 3.98 7.86
CA LEU A 356 -15.98 3.77 7.39
C LEU A 356 -16.67 2.72 8.28
N GLU A 357 -17.81 3.06 8.86
CA GLU A 357 -18.62 2.06 9.57
C GLU A 357 -19.05 0.89 8.66
N ARG A 358 -19.13 1.14 7.35
CA ARG A 358 -19.54 0.17 6.32
C ARG A 358 -19.28 0.72 4.92
N MET A 359 -19.08 -0.16 3.98
CA MET A 359 -18.87 0.18 2.56
C MET A 359 -20.18 0.43 1.82
N GLU A 360 -21.23 -0.28 2.16
CA GLU A 360 -22.51 -0.20 1.48
C GLU A 360 -23.23 1.13 1.73
N SER A 361 -23.83 1.67 0.67
CA SER A 361 -24.76 2.76 0.84
C SER A 361 -26.09 2.23 1.36
N THR A 362 -26.55 2.77 2.47
CA THR A 362 -27.85 2.41 3.03
C THR A 362 -28.86 3.52 2.80
N ASN A 363 -30.05 3.14 2.41
CA ASN A 363 -31.21 4.02 2.40
C ASN A 363 -31.57 4.36 3.86
N LEU A 364 -31.85 5.63 4.14
CA LEU A 364 -32.30 6.10 5.46
C LEU A 364 -33.44 5.23 6.00
N LEU A 365 -34.40 4.87 5.17
CA LEU A 365 -35.53 4.02 5.56
C LEU A 365 -35.09 2.65 6.05
N ARG A 366 -34.08 2.01 5.42
CA ARG A 366 -33.54 0.72 5.88
C ARG A 366 -32.83 0.85 7.22
N VAL A 367 -32.20 2.00 7.50
CA VAL A 367 -31.55 2.26 8.79
C VAL A 367 -32.59 2.46 9.87
N LEU A 368 -33.64 3.21 9.57
CA LEU A 368 -34.73 3.47 10.49
C LEU A 368 -35.55 2.21 10.77
N ASP A 369 -35.79 1.37 9.78
CA ASP A 369 -36.53 0.10 9.92
C ASP A 369 -35.87 -0.89 10.89
N LYS A 370 -34.54 -0.84 11.04
CA LYS A 370 -33.80 -1.63 12.03
C LYS A 370 -33.95 -1.12 13.47
N LYS A 371 -34.45 0.12 13.69
CA LYS A 371 -34.63 0.69 15.00
C LYS A 371 -36.07 0.44 15.52
N GLN A 372 -36.17 -0.26 16.64
CA GLN A 372 -37.44 -0.58 17.24
C GLN A 372 -38.23 0.71 17.63
N GLU A 373 -37.51 1.75 18.05
CA GLU A 373 -38.09 3.05 18.38
C GLU A 373 -38.78 3.68 17.17
N PHE A 374 -38.23 3.54 15.97
CA PHE A 374 -38.84 4.09 14.76
C PHE A 374 -40.19 3.44 14.45
N LYS A 375 -40.28 2.11 14.60
CA LYS A 375 -41.56 1.38 14.41
C LYS A 375 -42.64 1.84 15.42
N SER A 376 -42.28 2.11 16.67
CA SER A 376 -43.21 2.62 17.67
C SER A 376 -43.66 4.04 17.35
N HIS A 377 -42.78 4.92 16.85
CA HIS A 377 -43.13 6.26 16.42
C HIS A 377 -44.04 6.27 15.19
N LEU A 378 -43.78 5.42 14.19
CA LEU A 378 -44.66 5.29 13.02
C LEU A 378 -46.08 4.89 13.45
N LYS A 379 -46.21 3.92 14.37
CA LYS A 379 -47.47 3.48 14.91
C LYS A 379 -48.20 4.61 15.66
N ALA A 380 -47.46 5.41 16.42
CA ALA A 380 -48.02 6.58 17.13
C ALA A 380 -48.51 7.66 16.14
N LEU A 381 -47.91 7.79 14.97
CA LEU A 381 -48.32 8.71 13.91
C LEU A 381 -49.37 8.13 12.96
N GLY A 382 -49.87 6.91 13.24
CA GLY A 382 -50.90 6.26 12.42
C GLY A 382 -50.42 5.77 11.07
N VAL A 383 -49.11 5.63 10.89
CA VAL A 383 -48.52 5.15 9.65
C VAL A 383 -48.11 3.68 9.80
N ASP A 384 -48.55 2.84 8.86
CA ASP A 384 -48.13 1.45 8.82
C ASP A 384 -46.65 1.32 8.40
N ALA A 385 -45.86 0.64 9.23
CA ALA A 385 -44.43 0.43 8.97
C ALA A 385 -44.18 -0.43 7.71
N GLU A 386 -45.14 -1.23 7.30
CA GLU A 386 -45.06 -2.07 6.09
C GLU A 386 -45.41 -1.32 4.81
N ASP A 387 -46.13 -0.19 4.90
CA ASP A 387 -46.44 0.70 3.77
C ASP A 387 -45.20 1.59 3.46
N SER A 388 -44.31 1.08 2.66
CA SER A 388 -43.08 1.78 2.21
C SER A 388 -43.38 3.14 1.52
N ALA A 389 -44.54 3.33 0.90
CA ALA A 389 -44.90 4.58 0.23
C ALA A 389 -45.34 5.64 1.25
N ALA A 390 -46.16 5.27 2.21
CA ALA A 390 -46.59 6.15 3.29
C ALA A 390 -45.40 6.56 4.17
N VAL A 391 -44.51 5.62 4.52
CA VAL A 391 -43.29 5.91 5.28
C VAL A 391 -42.35 6.86 4.52
N LYS A 392 -42.13 6.65 3.22
CA LYS A 392 -41.36 7.59 2.40
C LYS A 392 -41.93 9.00 2.37
N THR A 393 -43.23 9.10 2.21
CA THR A 393 -43.93 10.39 2.16
C THR A 393 -43.84 11.12 3.51
N LEU A 394 -44.00 10.39 4.62
CA LEU A 394 -43.83 10.94 5.97
C LEU A 394 -42.42 11.46 6.19
N VAL A 395 -41.39 10.62 5.89
CA VAL A 395 -39.98 11.00 6.06
C VAL A 395 -39.59 12.15 5.14
N ALA A 396 -40.06 12.18 3.89
CA ALA A 396 -39.84 13.32 2.99
C ALA A 396 -40.50 14.61 3.51
N ASN A 397 -41.69 14.52 4.05
CA ASN A 397 -42.36 15.67 4.66
C ASN A 397 -41.62 16.22 5.89
N LEU A 398 -41.11 15.33 6.74
CA LEU A 398 -40.31 15.72 7.92
C LEU A 398 -38.96 16.34 7.56
N LEU A 399 -38.34 15.87 6.48
CA LEU A 399 -37.01 16.36 6.07
C LEU A 399 -37.04 17.60 5.20
N TYR A 400 -38.06 17.77 4.36
CA TYR A 400 -38.07 18.77 3.29
C TYR A 400 -39.23 19.74 3.32
N LYS A 401 -40.29 19.46 4.07
CA LYS A 401 -41.33 20.46 4.34
C LYS A 401 -40.97 21.21 5.61
N ASN A 402 -40.40 22.40 5.48
CA ASN A 402 -40.47 23.40 6.54
C ASN A 402 -41.94 23.79 6.69
N GLU A 403 -42.61 23.25 7.65
CA GLU A 403 -43.81 23.91 8.14
C GLU A 403 -43.33 25.22 8.75
N GLN A 404 -43.66 26.31 8.09
CA GLN A 404 -43.69 27.63 8.70
C GLN A 404 -44.71 27.52 9.86
N VAL A 405 -44.18 27.48 11.09
CA VAL A 405 -44.95 27.79 12.29
C VAL A 405 -44.89 29.28 12.51
#